data_3b25a09dfd4e47579bccf4e3d640d754
#
_entry.id   3b25a09dfd4e47579bccf4e3d640d754
#
_cell.length_a   1.000
_cell.length_b   1.000
_cell.length_c   1.000
_cell.angle_alpha   90.00
_cell.angle_beta   90.00
_cell.angle_gamma   90.00
#
_symmetry.space_group_name_H-M   'P 1'
#
loop_
_entity.id
_entity.type
_entity.pdbx_description
1 polymer ?
#
loop_
_entity_poly.entity_id
_entity_poly.type
_entity_poly.pdbx_seq_one_letter_code
_entity_poly.pdbx_strand_id
1 'polypeptide(L)'
;MLPLTQAAWALSAREAGLIQSAFHLGYLISLFMVGFIADHFGAKRAYLTTGIAACASPWAFVLLADGFWSAFWLHALTGLCQGGTYTPALALINDHVERARRGRAMGYLIAGSSAGYAICLGVAGLALKFTDWRGALAAVAMLPVTSWLLGIYVLRSTANTVHPRPAGESLLASIPAVWRNRRGMLSIWGYSFHNWELLGLWAWLPAFLTAALLAHGENPQSAATLALWFAALSYVANIAGSIVGGTMADRWGRTQTILTWSCVSLALSFSIGWLISLPLALLVALACLYNFAGIADSSTHSTVLAESVPPHYLGVAYAIRSVVGFGAGVVSPVVFGWALDLAGEGAGWGIAWSTLGLGAALGPIVTWKLHRGAR
;
A
#
# COMPACT_ATOMS: atom_id res chain seq x y z
N MET A 1 2.22 -13.76 -8.56
CA MET A 1 2.45 -13.54 -10.01
C MET A 1 3.90 -13.19 -10.32
N LEU A 2 4.56 -12.36 -9.47
CA LEU A 2 5.92 -11.89 -9.73
C LEU A 2 6.93 -13.00 -10.09
N PRO A 3 7.04 -14.14 -9.37
CA PRO A 3 7.99 -15.18 -9.74
C PRO A 3 7.71 -15.80 -11.13
N LEU A 4 6.44 -15.91 -11.53
CA LEU A 4 6.08 -16.44 -12.86
C LEU A 4 6.44 -15.46 -13.97
N THR A 5 6.24 -14.17 -13.76
CA THR A 5 6.65 -13.14 -14.74
C THR A 5 8.17 -13.00 -14.80
N GLN A 6 8.87 -13.14 -13.66
CA GLN A 6 10.33 -13.17 -13.63
C GLN A 6 10.87 -14.33 -14.47
N ALA A 7 10.31 -15.52 -14.29
CA ALA A 7 10.70 -16.69 -15.09
C ALA A 7 10.39 -16.52 -16.59
N ALA A 8 9.20 -15.96 -16.92
CA ALA A 8 8.76 -15.78 -18.31
C ALA A 8 9.59 -14.75 -19.08
N TRP A 9 10.10 -13.72 -18.40
CA TRP A 9 10.84 -12.60 -19.01
C TRP A 9 12.32 -12.55 -18.60
N ALA A 10 12.81 -13.58 -17.91
CA ALA A 10 14.18 -13.69 -17.38
C ALA A 10 14.63 -12.44 -16.58
N LEU A 11 13.73 -11.90 -15.73
CA LEU A 11 13.98 -10.70 -14.95
C LEU A 11 14.80 -11.02 -13.69
N SER A 12 15.75 -10.14 -13.37
CA SER A 12 16.40 -10.09 -12.05
C SER A 12 15.40 -9.66 -10.96
N ALA A 13 15.71 -9.90 -9.69
CA ALA A 13 14.89 -9.41 -8.60
C ALA A 13 14.87 -7.87 -8.54
N ARG A 14 15.98 -7.22 -8.91
CA ARG A 14 16.04 -5.76 -9.05
C ARG A 14 15.03 -5.24 -10.09
N GLU A 15 14.99 -5.85 -11.26
CA GLU A 15 14.03 -5.47 -12.33
C GLU A 15 12.58 -5.70 -11.89
N ALA A 16 12.31 -6.80 -11.21
CA ALA A 16 11.02 -7.09 -10.62
C ALA A 16 10.61 -6.03 -9.57
N GLY A 17 11.54 -5.63 -8.71
CA GLY A 17 11.36 -4.53 -7.76
C GLY A 17 11.09 -3.18 -8.45
N LEU A 18 11.79 -2.89 -9.54
CA LEU A 18 11.55 -1.67 -10.35
C LEU A 18 10.15 -1.65 -10.95
N ILE A 19 9.65 -2.78 -11.47
CA ILE A 19 8.28 -2.87 -11.98
C ILE A 19 7.27 -2.61 -10.86
N GLN A 20 7.46 -3.17 -9.65
CA GLN A 20 6.60 -2.87 -8.50
C GLN A 20 6.65 -1.39 -8.11
N SER A 21 7.84 -0.82 -8.10
CA SER A 21 8.04 0.60 -7.79
C SER A 21 7.42 1.54 -8.81
N ALA A 22 7.37 1.15 -10.08
CA ALA A 22 6.73 1.91 -11.15
C ALA A 22 5.24 2.17 -10.86
N PHE A 23 4.53 1.18 -10.29
CA PHE A 23 3.14 1.38 -9.84
C PHE A 23 3.05 2.48 -8.77
N HIS A 24 3.89 2.42 -7.75
CA HIS A 24 3.87 3.42 -6.67
C HIS A 24 4.26 4.81 -7.17
N LEU A 25 5.16 4.91 -8.14
CA LEU A 25 5.51 6.18 -8.79
C LEU A 25 4.32 6.79 -9.54
N GLY A 26 3.66 5.98 -10.37
CA GLY A 26 2.45 6.41 -11.08
C GLY A 26 1.33 6.81 -10.11
N TYR A 27 1.11 6.01 -9.06
CA TYR A 27 0.12 6.29 -8.03
C TYR A 27 0.40 7.60 -7.28
N LEU A 28 1.65 7.87 -6.93
CA LEU A 28 2.08 9.11 -6.29
C LEU A 28 1.75 10.34 -7.15
N ILE A 29 2.06 10.29 -8.44
CA ILE A 29 1.74 11.36 -9.40
C ILE A 29 0.22 11.55 -9.46
N SER A 30 -0.53 10.46 -9.52
CA SER A 30 -1.99 10.49 -9.57
C SER A 30 -2.63 11.12 -8.34
N LEU A 31 -2.18 10.78 -7.13
CA LEU A 31 -2.69 11.38 -5.89
C LEU A 31 -2.59 12.89 -5.90
N PHE A 32 -1.52 13.44 -6.49
CA PHE A 32 -1.36 14.87 -6.65
C PHE A 32 -2.32 15.46 -7.69
N MET A 33 -2.41 14.84 -8.87
CA MET A 33 -3.24 15.35 -9.98
C MET A 33 -4.74 15.25 -9.69
N VAL A 34 -5.18 14.15 -9.10
CA VAL A 34 -6.60 13.87 -8.90
C VAL A 34 -7.23 14.80 -7.86
N GLY A 35 -6.47 15.32 -6.91
CA GLY A 35 -6.93 16.36 -6.01
C GLY A 35 -7.42 17.60 -6.78
N PHE A 36 -6.65 18.07 -7.75
CA PHE A 36 -7.05 19.21 -8.60
C PHE A 36 -8.26 18.90 -9.48
N ILE A 37 -8.32 17.68 -10.03
CA ILE A 37 -9.46 17.24 -10.86
C ILE A 37 -10.74 17.21 -10.00
N ALA A 38 -10.67 16.67 -8.79
CA ALA A 38 -11.81 16.61 -7.88
C ALA A 38 -12.28 18.00 -7.42
N ASP A 39 -11.37 18.92 -7.13
CA ASP A 39 -11.70 20.30 -6.76
C ASP A 39 -12.39 21.06 -7.90
N HIS A 40 -11.98 20.81 -9.15
CA HIS A 40 -12.51 21.53 -10.30
C HIS A 40 -13.81 20.95 -10.87
N PHE A 41 -13.90 19.62 -10.97
CA PHE A 41 -15.02 18.93 -11.59
C PHE A 41 -15.97 18.27 -10.58
N GLY A 42 -15.61 18.25 -9.31
CA GLY A 42 -16.31 17.57 -8.23
C GLY A 42 -15.88 16.11 -8.06
N ALA A 43 -15.93 15.63 -6.82
CA ALA A 43 -15.41 14.33 -6.43
C ALA A 43 -16.10 13.14 -7.12
N LYS A 44 -17.44 13.20 -7.32
CA LYS A 44 -18.19 12.14 -8.02
C LYS A 44 -17.74 12.01 -9.48
N ARG A 45 -17.66 13.13 -10.21
CA ARG A 45 -17.21 13.12 -11.61
C ARG A 45 -15.77 12.65 -11.71
N ALA A 46 -14.88 13.14 -10.84
CA ALA A 46 -13.50 12.69 -10.79
C ALA A 46 -13.40 11.17 -10.59
N TYR A 47 -14.12 10.60 -9.61
CA TYR A 47 -14.16 9.16 -9.37
C TYR A 47 -14.63 8.36 -10.58
N LEU A 48 -15.74 8.76 -11.19
CA LEU A 48 -16.34 8.01 -12.30
C LEU A 48 -15.50 8.10 -13.59
N THR A 49 -14.94 9.26 -13.90
CA THR A 49 -14.12 9.45 -15.13
C THR A 49 -12.75 8.77 -15.01
N THR A 50 -12.04 8.94 -13.88
CA THR A 50 -10.76 8.27 -13.65
C THR A 50 -10.93 6.76 -13.49
N GLY A 51 -12.09 6.30 -13.01
CA GLY A 51 -12.45 4.89 -12.91
C GLY A 51 -12.42 4.16 -14.26
N ILE A 52 -12.75 4.83 -15.37
CA ILE A 52 -12.63 4.26 -16.73
C ILE A 52 -11.16 3.91 -17.02
N ALA A 53 -10.24 4.85 -16.76
CA ALA A 53 -8.81 4.62 -16.94
C ALA A 53 -8.28 3.54 -15.98
N ALA A 54 -8.78 3.49 -14.74
CA ALA A 54 -8.45 2.46 -13.76
C ALA A 54 -8.92 1.06 -14.20
N CYS A 55 -10.03 0.95 -14.95
CA CYS A 55 -10.47 -0.30 -15.56
C CYS A 55 -9.61 -0.71 -16.78
N ALA A 56 -9.23 0.25 -17.62
CA ALA A 56 -8.51 -0.02 -18.86
C ALA A 56 -7.03 -0.35 -18.65
N SER A 57 -6.36 0.29 -17.69
CA SER A 57 -4.91 0.18 -17.50
C SER A 57 -4.42 -1.22 -17.12
N PRO A 58 -5.08 -2.02 -16.27
CA PRO A 58 -4.67 -3.41 -16.03
C PRO A 58 -4.80 -4.28 -17.29
N TRP A 59 -5.80 -4.02 -18.12
CA TRP A 59 -5.94 -4.73 -19.42
C TRP A 59 -4.83 -4.37 -20.39
N ALA A 60 -4.41 -3.09 -20.44
CA ALA A 60 -3.25 -2.70 -21.21
C ALA A 60 -2.00 -3.47 -20.78
N PHE A 61 -1.79 -3.64 -19.46
CA PHE A 61 -0.71 -4.47 -18.94
C PHE A 61 -0.82 -5.92 -19.38
N VAL A 62 -1.97 -6.56 -19.25
CA VAL A 62 -2.19 -7.97 -19.61
C VAL A 62 -1.92 -8.22 -21.10
N LEU A 63 -2.35 -7.30 -21.97
CA LEU A 63 -2.31 -7.46 -23.41
C LEU A 63 -0.97 -7.05 -24.04
N LEU A 64 -0.29 -6.05 -23.49
CA LEU A 64 0.84 -5.39 -24.14
C LEU A 64 2.18 -5.60 -23.41
N ALA A 65 2.17 -6.12 -22.15
CA ALA A 65 3.43 -6.37 -21.46
C ALA A 65 4.11 -7.64 -22.00
N ASP A 66 5.33 -7.50 -22.51
CA ASP A 66 6.14 -8.55 -23.12
C ASP A 66 7.58 -8.63 -22.61
N GLY A 67 7.96 -7.75 -21.67
CA GLY A 67 9.28 -7.68 -21.08
C GLY A 67 9.41 -6.55 -20.06
N PHE A 68 10.64 -6.29 -19.62
CA PHE A 68 10.90 -5.32 -18.54
C PHE A 68 10.34 -3.92 -18.83
N TRP A 69 10.69 -3.32 -19.97
CA TRP A 69 10.33 -1.93 -20.26
C TRP A 69 8.83 -1.73 -20.48
N SER A 70 8.19 -2.63 -21.21
CA SER A 70 6.73 -2.59 -21.39
C SER A 70 6.00 -2.78 -20.06
N ALA A 71 6.42 -3.75 -19.24
CA ALA A 71 5.86 -3.99 -17.92
C ALA A 71 6.06 -2.78 -16.99
N PHE A 72 7.26 -2.16 -16.98
CA PHE A 72 7.56 -0.99 -16.16
C PHE A 72 6.61 0.18 -16.48
N TRP A 73 6.50 0.57 -17.75
CA TRP A 73 5.67 1.71 -18.12
C TRP A 73 4.18 1.43 -18.02
N LEU A 74 3.74 0.21 -18.35
CA LEU A 74 2.32 -0.17 -18.22
C LEU A 74 1.90 -0.30 -16.75
N HIS A 75 2.81 -0.73 -15.87
CA HIS A 75 2.52 -0.77 -14.43
C HIS A 75 2.53 0.62 -13.81
N ALA A 76 3.42 1.53 -14.25
CA ALA A 76 3.37 2.94 -13.88
C ALA A 76 2.05 3.60 -14.34
N LEU A 77 1.61 3.31 -15.56
CA LEU A 77 0.32 3.76 -16.07
C LEU A 77 -0.84 3.22 -15.22
N THR A 78 -0.78 1.96 -14.81
CA THR A 78 -1.79 1.37 -13.91
C THR A 78 -1.83 2.12 -12.58
N GLY A 79 -0.69 2.40 -11.97
CA GLY A 79 -0.61 3.22 -10.75
C GLY A 79 -1.19 4.61 -10.95
N LEU A 80 -0.84 5.29 -12.06
CA LEU A 80 -1.36 6.62 -12.41
C LEU A 80 -2.89 6.62 -12.52
N CYS A 81 -3.46 5.59 -13.12
CA CYS A 81 -4.91 5.48 -13.29
C CYS A 81 -5.64 5.13 -11.97
N GLN A 82 -5.01 4.36 -11.08
CA GLN A 82 -5.61 3.88 -9.83
C GLN A 82 -5.75 4.96 -8.75
N GLY A 83 -4.88 5.98 -8.71
CA GLY A 83 -4.94 7.03 -7.69
C GLY A 83 -6.24 7.85 -7.72
N GLY A 84 -6.93 7.86 -8.86
CA GLY A 84 -8.23 8.51 -9.03
C GLY A 84 -9.40 7.88 -8.27
N THR A 85 -9.22 6.71 -7.70
CA THR A 85 -10.29 6.02 -6.95
C THR A 85 -10.27 6.37 -5.46
N TYR A 86 -9.12 6.64 -4.87
CA TYR A 86 -8.97 6.83 -3.42
C TYR A 86 -9.31 8.24 -2.95
N THR A 87 -8.64 9.26 -3.48
CA THR A 87 -8.83 10.66 -3.05
C THR A 87 -10.25 11.16 -3.28
N PRO A 88 -10.89 10.93 -4.44
CA PRO A 88 -12.29 11.31 -4.62
C PRO A 88 -13.26 10.56 -3.71
N ALA A 89 -13.00 9.29 -3.38
CA ALA A 89 -13.83 8.55 -2.44
C ALA A 89 -13.79 9.17 -1.03
N LEU A 90 -12.62 9.62 -0.57
CA LEU A 90 -12.49 10.36 0.69
C LEU A 90 -13.29 11.67 0.67
N ALA A 91 -13.23 12.42 -0.43
CA ALA A 91 -13.97 13.65 -0.60
C ALA A 91 -15.50 13.39 -0.59
N LEU A 92 -15.98 12.37 -1.31
CA LEU A 92 -17.38 11.95 -1.30
C LEU A 92 -17.89 11.61 0.10
N ILE A 93 -17.09 10.91 0.91
CA ILE A 93 -17.43 10.63 2.32
C ILE A 93 -17.56 11.93 3.11
N ASN A 94 -16.63 12.87 2.92
CA ASN A 94 -16.69 14.16 3.59
C ASN A 94 -17.93 14.98 3.20
N ASP A 95 -18.34 14.92 1.95
CA ASP A 95 -19.45 15.71 1.43
C ASP A 95 -20.83 15.14 1.81
N HIS A 96 -20.94 13.82 1.87
CA HIS A 96 -22.26 13.16 1.95
C HIS A 96 -22.50 12.38 3.24
N VAL A 97 -21.48 12.19 4.09
CA VAL A 97 -21.62 11.50 5.37
C VAL A 97 -21.59 12.48 6.53
N GLU A 98 -22.58 12.36 7.42
CA GLU A 98 -22.66 13.16 8.66
C GLU A 98 -21.37 13.10 9.45
N ARG A 99 -20.94 14.22 10.02
CA ARG A 99 -19.67 14.37 10.75
C ARG A 99 -19.47 13.30 11.83
N ALA A 100 -20.54 12.93 12.54
CA ALA A 100 -20.53 11.91 13.59
C ALA A 100 -20.23 10.48 13.07
N ARG A 101 -20.50 10.22 11.77
CA ARG A 101 -20.34 8.91 11.13
C ARG A 101 -19.15 8.83 10.16
N ARG A 102 -18.46 9.94 9.90
CA ARG A 102 -17.34 10.02 8.93
C ARG A 102 -16.20 9.08 9.31
N GLY A 103 -15.82 9.01 10.59
CA GLY A 103 -14.76 8.12 11.04
C GLY A 103 -15.05 6.66 10.71
N ARG A 104 -16.30 6.20 10.93
CA ARG A 104 -16.72 4.84 10.58
C ARG A 104 -16.69 4.61 9.06
N ALA A 105 -17.16 5.57 8.27
CA ALA A 105 -17.16 5.47 6.80
C ALA A 105 -15.73 5.41 6.24
N MET A 106 -14.81 6.22 6.78
CA MET A 106 -13.37 6.15 6.44
C MET A 106 -12.75 4.81 6.83
N GLY A 107 -13.12 4.26 8.00
CA GLY A 107 -12.71 2.93 8.42
C GLY A 107 -13.17 1.84 7.45
N TYR A 108 -14.41 1.90 6.97
CA TYR A 108 -14.90 0.96 5.96
C TYR A 108 -14.17 1.10 4.62
N LEU A 109 -13.80 2.31 4.20
CA LEU A 109 -13.02 2.51 2.98
C LEU A 109 -11.63 1.86 3.09
N ILE A 110 -10.94 2.03 4.22
CA ILE A 110 -9.61 1.42 4.46
C ILE A 110 -9.73 -0.10 4.57
N ALA A 111 -10.71 -0.61 5.31
CA ALA A 111 -10.98 -2.05 5.40
C ALA A 111 -11.33 -2.65 4.03
N GLY A 112 -12.08 -1.91 3.21
CA GLY A 112 -12.38 -2.27 1.83
C GLY A 112 -11.13 -2.39 0.96
N SER A 113 -10.13 -1.54 1.16
CA SER A 113 -8.85 -1.65 0.46
C SER A 113 -8.12 -2.96 0.81
N SER A 114 -8.02 -3.30 2.10
CA SER A 114 -7.40 -4.56 2.53
C SER A 114 -8.16 -5.79 2.03
N ALA A 115 -9.51 -5.74 2.07
CA ALA A 115 -10.35 -6.78 1.49
C ALA A 115 -10.14 -6.91 -0.03
N GLY A 116 -10.00 -5.78 -0.73
CA GLY A 116 -9.68 -5.73 -2.17
C GLY A 116 -8.37 -6.46 -2.49
N TYR A 117 -7.31 -6.23 -1.71
CA TYR A 117 -6.04 -6.97 -1.86
C TYR A 117 -6.23 -8.47 -1.64
N ALA A 118 -6.93 -8.89 -0.59
CA ALA A 118 -7.22 -10.30 -0.32
C ALA A 118 -7.99 -10.95 -1.49
N ILE A 119 -9.02 -10.27 -2.01
CA ILE A 119 -9.82 -10.72 -3.15
C ILE A 119 -8.96 -10.82 -4.40
N CYS A 120 -8.14 -9.82 -4.73
CA CYS A 120 -7.24 -9.86 -5.88
C CYS A 120 -6.29 -11.06 -5.83
N LEU A 121 -5.67 -11.31 -4.68
CA LEU A 121 -4.77 -12.44 -4.51
C LEU A 121 -5.51 -13.78 -4.57
N GLY A 122 -6.69 -13.88 -3.97
CA GLY A 122 -7.54 -15.07 -4.02
C GLY A 122 -8.01 -15.38 -5.45
N VAL A 123 -8.48 -14.36 -6.20
CA VAL A 123 -8.87 -14.51 -7.60
C VAL A 123 -7.68 -14.93 -8.47
N ALA A 124 -6.51 -14.31 -8.27
CA ALA A 124 -5.29 -14.71 -8.98
C ALA A 124 -4.91 -16.16 -8.67
N GLY A 125 -4.92 -16.57 -7.39
CA GLY A 125 -4.62 -17.94 -6.98
C GLY A 125 -5.64 -18.96 -7.50
N LEU A 126 -6.93 -18.58 -7.57
CA LEU A 126 -7.96 -19.45 -8.14
C LEU A 126 -7.76 -19.59 -9.67
N ALA A 127 -7.55 -18.49 -10.37
CA ALA A 127 -7.38 -18.49 -11.80
C ALA A 127 -6.14 -19.29 -12.25
N LEU A 128 -5.02 -19.22 -11.49
CA LEU A 128 -3.82 -20.01 -11.77
C LEU A 128 -4.03 -21.52 -11.76
N LYS A 129 -5.10 -22.04 -11.15
CA LYS A 129 -5.43 -23.46 -11.20
C LYS A 129 -5.92 -23.90 -12.59
N PHE A 130 -6.42 -22.96 -13.38
CA PHE A 130 -7.09 -23.24 -14.66
C PHE A 130 -6.41 -22.57 -15.86
N THR A 131 -5.54 -21.59 -15.61
CA THR A 131 -4.87 -20.78 -16.63
C THR A 131 -3.40 -20.56 -16.30
N ASP A 132 -2.70 -19.91 -17.20
CA ASP A 132 -1.35 -19.39 -16.98
C ASP A 132 -1.39 -18.04 -16.19
N TRP A 133 -0.22 -17.44 -15.98
CA TRP A 133 -0.09 -16.18 -15.28
C TRP A 133 -0.79 -15.00 -16.00
N ARG A 134 -0.88 -15.01 -17.34
CA ARG A 134 -1.59 -13.97 -18.12
C ARG A 134 -3.09 -14.09 -17.92
N GLY A 135 -3.63 -15.30 -17.98
CA GLY A 135 -5.04 -15.55 -17.70
C GLY A 135 -5.43 -15.19 -16.26
N ALA A 136 -4.55 -15.45 -15.29
CA ALA A 136 -4.78 -15.05 -13.92
C ALA A 136 -4.75 -13.52 -13.75
N LEU A 137 -3.84 -12.79 -14.42
CA LEU A 137 -3.85 -11.33 -14.45
C LEU A 137 -5.11 -10.78 -15.15
N ALA A 138 -5.59 -11.42 -16.21
CA ALA A 138 -6.84 -11.05 -16.87
C ALA A 138 -8.05 -11.19 -15.93
N ALA A 139 -8.10 -12.27 -15.15
CA ALA A 139 -9.15 -12.44 -14.14
C ALA A 139 -9.12 -11.32 -13.08
N VAL A 140 -7.93 -10.92 -12.61
CA VAL A 140 -7.75 -9.80 -11.68
C VAL A 140 -8.12 -8.47 -12.33
N ALA A 141 -7.82 -8.26 -13.62
CA ALA A 141 -8.16 -7.04 -14.35
C ALA A 141 -9.67 -6.80 -14.53
N MET A 142 -10.50 -7.83 -14.30
CA MET A 142 -11.98 -7.68 -14.23
C MET A 142 -12.45 -7.00 -12.94
N LEU A 143 -11.69 -7.08 -11.83
CA LEU A 143 -12.12 -6.56 -10.54
C LEU A 143 -12.31 -5.03 -10.52
N PRO A 144 -11.44 -4.19 -11.09
CA PRO A 144 -11.70 -2.77 -11.24
C PRO A 144 -12.98 -2.47 -12.02
N VAL A 145 -13.30 -3.26 -13.05
CA VAL A 145 -14.52 -3.10 -13.85
C VAL A 145 -15.76 -3.34 -12.98
N THR A 146 -15.79 -4.44 -12.23
CA THR A 146 -16.92 -4.75 -11.32
C THR A 146 -17.05 -3.70 -10.23
N SER A 147 -15.95 -3.25 -9.65
CA SER A 147 -15.92 -2.19 -8.64
C SER A 147 -16.42 -0.85 -9.20
N TRP A 148 -16.04 -0.49 -10.42
CA TRP A 148 -16.48 0.73 -11.08
C TRP A 148 -17.97 0.72 -11.42
N LEU A 149 -18.49 -0.41 -11.94
CA LEU A 149 -19.93 -0.58 -12.19
C LEU A 149 -20.74 -0.47 -10.89
N LEU A 150 -20.26 -1.09 -9.81
CA LEU A 150 -20.86 -0.94 -8.49
C LEU A 150 -20.81 0.53 -8.02
N GLY A 151 -19.69 1.22 -8.25
CA GLY A 151 -19.53 2.65 -7.97
C GLY A 151 -20.55 3.52 -8.72
N ILE A 152 -20.79 3.27 -10.00
CA ILE A 152 -21.84 3.94 -10.79
C ILE A 152 -23.21 3.71 -10.15
N TYR A 153 -23.52 2.47 -9.81
CA TYR A 153 -24.80 2.11 -9.20
C TYR A 153 -25.01 2.80 -7.84
N VAL A 154 -24.02 2.75 -6.97
CA VAL A 154 -24.08 3.33 -5.61
C VAL A 154 -24.16 4.86 -5.67
N LEU A 155 -23.38 5.48 -6.54
CA LEU A 155 -23.31 6.95 -6.65
C LEU A 155 -24.40 7.56 -7.52
N ARG A 156 -25.32 6.76 -8.12
CA ARG A 156 -26.33 7.27 -9.05
C ARG A 156 -27.18 8.40 -8.49
N SER A 157 -27.54 8.33 -7.20
CA SER A 157 -28.36 9.33 -6.50
C SER A 157 -27.52 10.37 -5.73
N THR A 158 -26.21 10.23 -5.67
CA THR A 158 -25.32 11.14 -4.94
C THR A 158 -25.10 12.41 -5.77
N ALA A 159 -25.24 13.58 -5.18
CA ALA A 159 -24.95 14.85 -5.84
C ALA A 159 -23.45 14.98 -6.14
N ASN A 160 -23.11 15.68 -7.23
CA ASN A 160 -21.71 16.03 -7.50
C ASN A 160 -21.44 17.43 -6.92
N THR A 161 -20.79 17.47 -5.76
CA THR A 161 -20.44 18.73 -5.09
C THR A 161 -19.09 19.23 -5.61
N VAL A 162 -19.03 20.50 -5.99
CA VAL A 162 -17.79 21.19 -6.38
C VAL A 162 -17.47 22.19 -5.28
N HIS A 163 -16.24 22.12 -4.76
CA HIS A 163 -15.74 23.04 -3.75
C HIS A 163 -14.66 23.95 -4.38
N PRO A 164 -15.06 25.09 -4.99
CA PRO A 164 -14.09 26.03 -5.53
C PRO A 164 -13.19 26.55 -4.41
N ARG A 165 -11.87 26.54 -4.63
CA ARG A 165 -10.94 27.16 -3.68
C ARG A 165 -11.16 28.67 -3.65
N PRO A 166 -11.07 29.31 -2.46
CA PRO A 166 -11.03 30.76 -2.37
C PRO A 166 -9.88 31.32 -3.24
N ALA A 167 -10.17 32.38 -3.98
CA ALA A 167 -9.16 33.06 -4.78
C ALA A 167 -8.03 33.57 -3.88
N GLY A 168 -6.79 33.17 -4.17
CA GLY A 168 -5.59 33.60 -3.42
C GLY A 168 -5.00 32.60 -2.44
N GLU A 169 -5.67 31.51 -2.10
CA GLU A 169 -5.07 30.44 -1.29
C GLU A 169 -4.27 29.45 -2.15
N SER A 170 -2.96 29.59 -2.14
CA SER A 170 -2.04 28.62 -2.76
C SER A 170 -1.64 27.55 -1.72
N LEU A 171 -1.90 26.28 -2.04
CA LEU A 171 -1.38 25.14 -1.28
C LEU A 171 0.15 25.21 -1.14
N LEU A 172 0.82 25.67 -2.20
CA LEU A 172 2.28 25.79 -2.24
C LEU A 172 2.81 26.84 -1.24
N ALA A 173 2.06 27.92 -0.98
CA ALA A 173 2.43 28.94 -0.01
C ALA A 173 2.42 28.42 1.45
N SER A 174 1.68 27.37 1.73
CA SER A 174 1.58 26.78 3.07
C SER A 174 2.64 25.69 3.33
N ILE A 175 3.35 25.22 2.30
CA ILE A 175 4.38 24.17 2.43
C ILE A 175 5.47 24.57 3.43
N PRO A 176 6.05 25.80 3.39
CA PRO A 176 7.10 26.19 4.34
C PRO A 176 6.63 26.16 5.80
N ALA A 177 5.36 26.48 6.06
CA ALA A 177 4.80 26.48 7.41
C ALA A 177 4.72 25.05 7.96
N VAL A 178 4.27 24.08 7.16
CA VAL A 178 4.22 22.66 7.56
C VAL A 178 5.65 22.12 7.71
N TRP A 179 6.57 22.45 6.80
CA TRP A 179 7.97 22.00 6.85
C TRP A 179 8.70 22.47 8.09
N ARG A 180 8.42 23.70 8.57
CA ARG A 180 8.96 24.24 9.81
C ARG A 180 8.29 23.68 11.08
N ASN A 181 7.12 23.05 10.95
CA ASN A 181 6.45 22.41 12.08
C ASN A 181 7.14 21.09 12.43
N ARG A 182 8.03 21.13 13.44
CA ARG A 182 8.82 19.97 13.85
C ARG A 182 7.96 18.76 14.22
N ARG A 183 6.82 18.95 14.92
CA ARG A 183 5.93 17.85 15.30
C ARG A 183 5.26 17.22 14.08
N GLY A 184 4.75 18.05 13.19
CA GLY A 184 4.17 17.61 11.92
C GLY A 184 5.18 16.83 11.09
N MET A 185 6.40 17.33 10.93
CA MET A 185 7.45 16.64 10.17
C MET A 185 7.92 15.33 10.82
N LEU A 186 8.04 15.26 12.14
CA LEU A 186 8.33 13.99 12.82
C LEU A 186 7.21 12.96 12.59
N SER A 187 5.94 13.37 12.61
CA SER A 187 4.82 12.49 12.27
C SER A 187 4.88 12.02 10.82
N ILE A 188 5.20 12.90 9.88
CA ILE A 188 5.37 12.57 8.45
C ILE A 188 6.50 11.55 8.26
N TRP A 189 7.66 11.77 8.86
CA TRP A 189 8.78 10.83 8.80
C TRP A 189 8.46 9.48 9.43
N GLY A 190 7.77 9.46 10.60
CA GLY A 190 7.32 8.20 11.22
C GLY A 190 6.45 7.39 10.27
N TYR A 191 5.48 8.04 9.62
CA TYR A 191 4.65 7.41 8.58
C TYR A 191 5.46 6.93 7.36
N SER A 192 6.49 7.67 6.97
CA SER A 192 7.29 7.31 5.79
C SER A 192 8.15 6.06 6.04
N PHE A 193 8.71 5.92 7.24
CA PHE A 193 9.45 4.72 7.65
C PHE A 193 8.51 3.50 7.79
N HIS A 194 7.30 3.70 8.30
CA HIS A 194 6.25 2.69 8.29
C HIS A 194 5.90 2.25 6.85
N ASN A 195 5.69 3.20 5.92
CA ASN A 195 5.39 2.87 4.53
C ASN A 195 6.55 2.21 3.79
N TRP A 196 7.80 2.54 4.10
CA TRP A 196 8.96 1.83 3.58
C TRP A 196 8.84 0.33 3.82
N GLU A 197 8.55 -0.04 5.07
CA GLU A 197 8.38 -1.44 5.45
C GLU A 197 7.13 -2.06 4.82
N LEU A 198 5.98 -1.41 4.98
CA LEU A 198 4.69 -1.93 4.57
C LEU A 198 4.59 -2.18 3.05
N LEU A 199 5.04 -1.23 2.24
CA LEU A 199 4.94 -1.34 0.78
C LEU A 199 5.98 -2.33 0.23
N GLY A 200 7.15 -2.43 0.86
CA GLY A 200 8.12 -3.48 0.57
C GLY A 200 7.61 -4.87 0.93
N LEU A 201 7.00 -5.02 2.13
CA LEU A 201 6.33 -6.26 2.55
C LEU A 201 5.28 -6.69 1.53
N TRP A 202 4.39 -5.79 1.14
CA TRP A 202 3.31 -6.13 0.20
C TRP A 202 3.80 -6.48 -1.19
N ALA A 203 4.88 -5.86 -1.65
CA ALA A 203 5.49 -6.17 -2.95
C ALA A 203 6.12 -7.57 -2.99
N TRP A 204 6.78 -7.98 -1.91
CA TRP A 204 7.65 -9.16 -1.93
C TRP A 204 7.10 -10.38 -1.19
N LEU A 205 6.11 -10.24 -0.30
CA LEU A 205 5.57 -11.36 0.47
C LEU A 205 5.09 -12.53 -0.39
N PRO A 206 4.32 -12.33 -1.49
CA PRO A 206 3.93 -13.47 -2.33
C PRO A 206 5.11 -14.18 -2.99
N ALA A 207 6.16 -13.43 -3.38
CA ALA A 207 7.37 -14.00 -3.97
C ALA A 207 8.18 -14.80 -2.95
N PHE A 208 8.31 -14.29 -1.72
CA PHE A 208 8.95 -14.98 -0.61
C PHE A 208 8.24 -16.30 -0.26
N LEU A 209 6.92 -16.27 -0.16
CA LEU A 209 6.12 -17.47 0.10
C LEU A 209 6.24 -18.49 -1.05
N THR A 210 6.33 -18.02 -2.30
CA THR A 210 6.60 -18.91 -3.45
C THR A 210 7.97 -19.57 -3.31
N ALA A 211 9.01 -18.80 -2.98
CA ALA A 211 10.36 -19.35 -2.78
C ALA A 211 10.41 -20.36 -1.64
N ALA A 212 9.71 -20.10 -0.53
CA ALA A 212 9.61 -21.05 0.57
C ALA A 212 8.94 -22.37 0.15
N LEU A 213 7.84 -22.29 -0.61
CA LEU A 213 7.13 -23.47 -1.13
C LEU A 213 7.99 -24.28 -2.09
N LEU A 214 8.73 -23.62 -2.98
CA LEU A 214 9.70 -24.28 -3.85
C LEU A 214 10.80 -25.02 -3.04
N ALA A 215 11.31 -24.39 -1.98
CA ALA A 215 12.28 -25.01 -1.09
C ALA A 215 11.70 -26.23 -0.35
N HIS A 216 10.38 -26.31 -0.17
CA HIS A 216 9.68 -27.47 0.41
C HIS A 216 9.26 -28.51 -0.65
N GLY A 217 9.71 -28.39 -1.90
CA GLY A 217 9.52 -29.38 -2.96
C GLY A 217 8.25 -29.21 -3.80
N GLU A 218 7.51 -28.08 -3.65
CA GLU A 218 6.38 -27.78 -4.52
C GLU A 218 6.84 -27.45 -5.95
N ASN A 219 6.04 -27.81 -6.94
CA ASN A 219 6.31 -27.37 -8.32
C ASN A 219 5.99 -25.86 -8.48
N PRO A 220 6.59 -25.17 -9.47
CA PRO A 220 6.44 -23.72 -9.62
C PRO A 220 5.01 -23.21 -9.71
N GLN A 221 4.12 -23.92 -10.41
CA GLN A 221 2.72 -23.52 -10.56
C GLN A 221 1.95 -23.68 -9.23
N SER A 222 2.12 -24.79 -8.54
CA SER A 222 1.53 -25.04 -7.23
C SER A 222 2.05 -24.04 -6.20
N ALA A 223 3.36 -23.82 -6.15
CA ALA A 223 4.00 -22.88 -5.24
C ALA A 223 3.46 -21.46 -5.43
N ALA A 224 3.38 -20.96 -6.67
CA ALA A 224 2.82 -19.64 -6.95
C ALA A 224 1.34 -19.54 -6.54
N THR A 225 0.54 -20.58 -6.82
CA THR A 225 -0.87 -20.63 -6.46
C THR A 225 -1.09 -20.60 -4.96
N LEU A 226 -0.39 -21.46 -4.20
CA LEU A 226 -0.50 -21.53 -2.74
C LEU A 226 0.02 -20.25 -2.07
N ALA A 227 1.11 -19.68 -2.58
CA ALA A 227 1.65 -18.42 -2.08
C ALA A 227 0.64 -17.26 -2.19
N LEU A 228 -0.15 -17.21 -3.26
CA LEU A 228 -1.20 -16.21 -3.41
C LEU A 228 -2.33 -16.40 -2.39
N TRP A 229 -2.72 -17.64 -2.10
CA TRP A 229 -3.71 -17.93 -1.05
C TRP A 229 -3.18 -17.59 0.35
N PHE A 230 -1.93 -17.92 0.66
CA PHE A 230 -1.32 -17.56 1.95
C PHE A 230 -1.14 -16.05 2.10
N ALA A 231 -0.75 -15.37 1.03
CA ALA A 231 -0.72 -13.92 1.01
C ALA A 231 -2.13 -13.32 1.20
N ALA A 232 -3.17 -13.85 0.53
CA ALA A 232 -4.55 -13.44 0.74
C ALA A 232 -4.98 -13.62 2.20
N LEU A 233 -4.63 -14.75 2.83
CA LEU A 233 -4.88 -15.00 4.26
C LEU A 233 -4.20 -13.95 5.14
N SER A 234 -2.96 -13.57 4.81
CA SER A 234 -2.25 -12.53 5.57
C SER A 234 -2.93 -11.15 5.48
N TYR A 235 -3.64 -10.84 4.38
CA TYR A 235 -4.45 -9.63 4.29
C TYR A 235 -5.75 -9.71 5.12
N VAL A 236 -6.27 -10.90 5.41
CA VAL A 236 -7.34 -11.05 6.41
C VAL A 236 -6.81 -10.67 7.80
N ALA A 237 -5.59 -11.12 8.14
CA ALA A 237 -4.92 -10.70 9.36
C ALA A 237 -4.65 -9.17 9.40
N ASN A 238 -4.34 -8.57 8.26
CA ASN A 238 -4.18 -7.12 8.10
C ASN A 238 -5.47 -6.36 8.46
N ILE A 239 -6.66 -6.82 8.04
CA ILE A 239 -7.94 -6.22 8.44
C ILE A 239 -8.09 -6.24 9.97
N ALA A 240 -7.80 -7.38 10.60
CA ALA A 240 -7.84 -7.51 12.06
C ALA A 240 -6.83 -6.57 12.74
N GLY A 241 -5.61 -6.48 12.21
CA GLY A 241 -4.55 -5.57 12.69
C GLY A 241 -4.99 -4.11 12.68
N SER A 242 -5.63 -3.66 11.61
CA SER A 242 -6.15 -2.30 11.50
C SER A 242 -7.20 -1.96 12.57
N ILE A 243 -8.11 -2.90 12.86
CA ILE A 243 -9.16 -2.74 13.90
C ILE A 243 -8.54 -2.73 15.30
N VAL A 244 -7.67 -3.70 15.58
CA VAL A 244 -7.00 -3.83 16.89
C VAL A 244 -6.11 -2.62 17.15
N GLY A 245 -5.32 -2.19 16.18
CA GLY A 245 -4.46 -1.03 16.31
C GLY A 245 -5.22 0.27 16.60
N GLY A 246 -6.35 0.50 15.92
CA GLY A 246 -7.22 1.64 16.19
C GLY A 246 -7.78 1.63 17.63
N THR A 247 -8.25 0.47 18.10
CA THR A 247 -8.78 0.32 19.46
C THR A 247 -7.70 0.45 20.52
N MET A 248 -6.50 -0.04 20.26
CA MET A 248 -5.34 0.14 21.15
C MET A 248 -4.92 1.60 21.23
N ALA A 249 -4.92 2.32 20.11
CA ALA A 249 -4.57 3.74 20.08
C ALA A 249 -5.50 4.59 20.97
N ASP A 250 -6.78 4.22 21.05
CA ASP A 250 -7.73 4.90 21.93
C ASP A 250 -7.58 4.52 23.40
N ARG A 251 -7.14 3.28 23.72
CA ARG A 251 -7.02 2.79 25.10
C ARG A 251 -5.64 3.02 25.71
N TRP A 252 -4.56 2.76 24.96
CA TRP A 252 -3.18 2.81 25.43
C TRP A 252 -2.47 4.10 25.04
N GLY A 253 -3.09 4.87 24.15
CA GLY A 253 -2.52 6.09 23.60
C GLY A 253 -1.74 5.86 22.30
N ARG A 254 -1.62 6.95 21.53
CA ARG A 254 -1.07 6.95 20.17
C ARG A 254 0.37 6.42 20.10
N THR A 255 1.23 6.94 20.97
CA THR A 255 2.67 6.62 20.96
C THR A 255 2.93 5.16 21.31
N GLN A 256 2.29 4.64 22.38
CA GLN A 256 2.46 3.24 22.79
C GLN A 256 2.02 2.29 21.68
N THR A 257 0.90 2.57 21.04
CA THR A 257 0.38 1.75 19.95
C THR A 257 1.38 1.70 18.77
N ILE A 258 1.87 2.86 18.31
CA ILE A 258 2.87 2.90 17.23
C ILE A 258 4.14 2.15 17.66
N LEU A 259 4.70 2.43 18.84
CA LEU A 259 5.93 1.77 19.30
C LEU A 259 5.77 0.26 19.43
N THR A 260 4.65 -0.22 19.97
CA THR A 260 4.41 -1.66 20.13
C THR A 260 4.41 -2.36 18.76
N TRP A 261 3.56 -1.89 17.84
CA TRP A 261 3.41 -2.58 16.56
C TRP A 261 4.59 -2.38 15.62
N SER A 262 5.22 -1.20 15.61
CA SER A 262 6.44 -0.99 14.84
C SER A 262 7.64 -1.81 15.38
N CYS A 263 7.73 -2.05 16.69
CA CYS A 263 8.76 -2.95 17.22
C CYS A 263 8.49 -4.41 16.87
N VAL A 264 7.23 -4.87 16.87
CA VAL A 264 6.87 -6.23 16.47
C VAL A 264 7.14 -6.42 14.98
N SER A 265 6.69 -5.50 14.12
CA SER A 265 6.94 -5.59 12.68
C SER A 265 8.43 -5.53 12.36
N LEU A 266 9.18 -4.66 13.03
CA LEU A 266 10.63 -4.56 12.91
C LEU A 266 11.36 -5.88 13.25
N ALA A 267 10.97 -6.54 14.35
CA ALA A 267 11.51 -7.84 14.71
C ALA A 267 11.25 -8.89 13.63
N LEU A 268 10.05 -8.87 13.03
CA LEU A 268 9.68 -9.77 11.93
C LEU A 268 10.43 -9.42 10.64
N SER A 269 10.65 -8.16 10.33
CA SER A 269 11.48 -7.73 9.20
C SER A 269 12.90 -8.30 9.25
N PHE A 270 13.52 -8.29 10.43
CA PHE A 270 14.88 -8.82 10.59
C PHE A 270 14.95 -10.34 10.70
N SER A 271 13.82 -11.03 10.94
CA SER A 271 13.84 -12.48 11.19
C SER A 271 13.22 -13.32 10.07
N ILE A 272 12.10 -12.90 9.47
CA ILE A 272 11.28 -13.77 8.61
C ILE A 272 12.07 -14.36 7.42
N GLY A 273 12.93 -13.56 6.79
CA GLY A 273 13.72 -14.00 5.65
C GLY A 273 14.75 -15.08 5.97
N TRP A 274 15.29 -15.06 7.19
CA TRP A 274 16.22 -16.08 7.69
C TRP A 274 15.51 -17.39 8.08
N LEU A 275 14.19 -17.33 8.24
CA LEU A 275 13.35 -18.43 8.66
C LEU A 275 12.65 -19.13 7.49
N ILE A 276 13.11 -18.94 6.26
CA ILE A 276 12.48 -19.47 5.02
C ILE A 276 12.33 -21.02 5.04
N SER A 277 13.19 -21.72 5.75
CA SER A 277 13.19 -23.19 5.89
C SER A 277 12.31 -23.72 7.02
N LEU A 278 11.63 -22.86 7.78
CA LEU A 278 10.70 -23.30 8.81
C LEU A 278 9.53 -24.08 8.21
N PRO A 279 8.88 -24.96 9.02
CA PRO A 279 7.64 -25.59 8.62
C PRO A 279 6.63 -24.57 8.08
N LEU A 280 6.04 -24.86 6.93
CA LEU A 280 5.23 -23.90 6.15
C LEU A 280 4.11 -23.25 6.97
N ALA A 281 3.43 -24.04 7.84
CA ALA A 281 2.36 -23.50 8.70
C ALA A 281 2.87 -22.40 9.64
N LEU A 282 4.10 -22.56 10.19
CA LEU A 282 4.70 -21.56 11.06
C LEU A 282 5.13 -20.33 10.27
N LEU A 283 5.69 -20.51 9.08
CA LEU A 283 6.07 -19.41 8.19
C LEU A 283 4.84 -18.56 7.77
N VAL A 284 3.73 -19.23 7.43
CA VAL A 284 2.47 -18.55 7.11
C VAL A 284 1.91 -17.81 8.32
N ALA A 285 1.98 -18.40 9.53
CA ALA A 285 1.58 -17.72 10.76
C ALA A 285 2.42 -16.46 11.02
N LEU A 286 3.75 -16.53 10.81
CA LEU A 286 4.65 -15.37 10.91
C LEU A 286 4.32 -14.31 9.86
N ALA A 287 4.00 -14.71 8.63
CA ALA A 287 3.57 -13.78 7.57
C ALA A 287 2.23 -13.08 7.92
N CYS A 288 1.28 -13.82 8.51
CA CYS A 288 0.04 -13.24 9.01
C CYS A 288 0.29 -12.26 10.17
N LEU A 289 1.15 -12.63 11.12
CA LEU A 289 1.51 -11.75 12.24
C LEU A 289 2.25 -10.50 11.73
N TYR A 290 3.12 -10.64 10.74
CA TYR A 290 3.84 -9.52 10.17
C TYR A 290 2.90 -8.56 9.44
N ASN A 291 1.99 -9.07 8.61
CA ASN A 291 1.02 -8.22 7.92
C ASN A 291 0.02 -7.57 8.91
N PHE A 292 -0.35 -8.27 9.98
CA PHE A 292 -1.14 -7.73 11.09
C PHE A 292 -0.39 -6.56 11.78
N ALA A 293 0.86 -6.80 12.21
CA ALA A 293 1.65 -5.82 12.93
C ALA A 293 1.99 -4.60 12.06
N GLY A 294 2.36 -4.86 10.79
CA GLY A 294 2.73 -3.83 9.83
C GLY A 294 1.62 -2.84 9.50
N ILE A 295 0.34 -3.20 9.65
CA ILE A 295 -0.80 -2.27 9.42
C ILE A 295 -1.36 -1.68 10.73
N ALA A 296 -1.14 -2.32 11.87
CA ALA A 296 -1.86 -2.00 13.09
C ALA A 296 -1.64 -0.56 13.59
N ASP A 297 -0.52 0.06 13.28
CA ASP A 297 -0.22 1.45 13.63
C ASP A 297 -0.58 2.48 12.54
N SER A 298 -0.96 2.02 11.33
CA SER A 298 -1.17 2.88 10.14
C SER A 298 -2.21 3.99 10.37
N SER A 299 -3.38 3.65 10.95
CA SER A 299 -4.42 4.63 11.27
C SER A 299 -3.97 5.63 12.32
N THR A 300 -3.14 5.18 13.27
CA THR A 300 -2.61 6.01 14.37
C THR A 300 -1.66 7.08 13.86
N HIS A 301 -0.83 6.79 12.85
CA HIS A 301 0.01 7.80 12.20
C HIS A 301 -0.80 8.96 11.60
N SER A 302 -1.96 8.66 11.01
CA SER A 302 -2.86 9.69 10.47
C SER A 302 -3.43 10.59 11.57
N THR A 303 -3.83 9.98 12.68
CA THR A 303 -4.34 10.71 13.85
C THR A 303 -3.27 11.60 14.48
N VAL A 304 -2.06 11.06 14.66
CA VAL A 304 -0.92 11.83 15.22
C VAL A 304 -0.58 13.04 14.34
N LEU A 305 -0.61 12.90 13.01
CA LEU A 305 -0.41 14.03 12.11
C LEU A 305 -1.49 15.10 12.30
N ALA A 306 -2.77 14.69 12.36
CA ALA A 306 -3.89 15.60 12.57
C ALA A 306 -3.79 16.37 13.91
N GLU A 307 -3.29 15.70 14.97
CA GLU A 307 -3.08 16.29 16.29
C GLU A 307 -1.80 17.17 16.36
N SER A 308 -0.90 17.04 15.39
CA SER A 308 0.41 17.74 15.37
C SER A 308 0.43 19.02 14.55
N VAL A 309 -0.56 19.23 13.70
CA VAL A 309 -0.62 20.33 12.74
C VAL A 309 -1.89 21.14 12.92
N PRO A 310 -1.84 22.49 12.88
CA PRO A 310 -3.04 23.31 12.90
C PRO A 310 -4.06 22.91 11.81
N PRO A 311 -5.38 22.97 12.08
CA PRO A 311 -6.41 22.48 11.15
C PRO A 311 -6.34 23.08 9.73
N HIS A 312 -5.98 24.36 9.60
CA HIS A 312 -5.87 25.03 8.30
C HIS A 312 -4.68 24.57 7.45
N TYR A 313 -3.68 23.91 8.04
CA TYR A 313 -2.55 23.31 7.31
C TYR A 313 -2.70 21.80 7.09
N LEU A 314 -3.75 21.19 7.59
CA LEU A 314 -3.90 19.73 7.60
C LEU A 314 -3.90 19.11 6.19
N GLY A 315 -4.57 19.77 5.23
CA GLY A 315 -4.58 19.32 3.84
C GLY A 315 -3.17 19.28 3.21
N VAL A 316 -2.37 20.34 3.45
CA VAL A 316 -0.97 20.40 2.98
C VAL A 316 -0.10 19.37 3.69
N ALA A 317 -0.30 19.17 4.99
CA ALA A 317 0.44 18.17 5.76
C ALA A 317 0.16 16.75 5.25
N TYR A 318 -1.10 16.42 4.93
CA TYR A 318 -1.45 15.13 4.31
C TYR A 318 -0.88 14.98 2.89
N ALA A 319 -0.82 16.06 2.10
CA ALA A 319 -0.19 16.03 0.79
C ALA A 319 1.32 15.74 0.89
N ILE A 320 2.04 16.46 1.77
CA ILE A 320 3.47 16.20 2.02
C ILE A 320 3.68 14.78 2.52
N ARG A 321 2.86 14.31 3.49
CA ARG A 321 2.92 12.94 4.00
C ARG A 321 2.74 11.91 2.88
N SER A 322 1.79 12.14 1.97
CA SER A 322 1.55 11.24 0.86
C SER A 322 2.75 11.18 -0.09
N VAL A 323 3.33 12.34 -0.43
CA VAL A 323 4.52 12.39 -1.30
C VAL A 323 5.71 11.67 -0.65
N VAL A 324 6.03 11.97 0.61
CA VAL A 324 7.19 11.39 1.29
C VAL A 324 6.94 9.91 1.62
N GLY A 325 5.75 9.56 2.11
CA GLY A 325 5.40 8.19 2.49
C GLY A 325 5.29 7.24 1.31
N PHE A 326 4.59 7.61 0.24
CA PHE A 326 4.53 6.78 -0.97
C PHE A 326 5.85 6.82 -1.76
N GLY A 327 6.64 7.92 -1.63
CA GLY A 327 8.01 7.97 -2.13
C GLY A 327 8.90 6.87 -1.53
N ALA A 328 8.74 6.57 -0.24
CA ALA A 328 9.39 5.42 0.39
C ALA A 328 8.97 4.09 -0.28
N GLY A 329 7.69 3.95 -0.65
CA GLY A 329 7.17 2.81 -1.39
C GLY A 329 7.68 2.69 -2.83
N VAL A 330 8.13 3.79 -3.44
CA VAL A 330 8.83 3.74 -4.74
C VAL A 330 10.22 3.14 -4.58
N VAL A 331 10.89 3.39 -3.46
CA VAL A 331 12.29 3.00 -3.27
C VAL A 331 12.43 1.61 -2.64
N SER A 332 11.59 1.26 -1.65
CA SER A 332 11.78 0.06 -0.85
C SER A 332 11.74 -1.25 -1.65
N PRO A 333 10.83 -1.47 -2.63
CA PRO A 333 10.83 -2.72 -3.41
C PRO A 333 12.08 -2.87 -4.30
N VAL A 334 12.66 -1.77 -4.78
CA VAL A 334 13.90 -1.80 -5.57
C VAL A 334 15.08 -2.19 -4.69
N VAL A 335 15.20 -1.56 -3.50
CA VAL A 335 16.28 -1.85 -2.56
C VAL A 335 16.21 -3.32 -2.11
N PHE A 336 15.02 -3.82 -1.84
CA PHE A 336 14.80 -5.23 -1.52
C PHE A 336 15.26 -6.15 -2.66
N GLY A 337 14.81 -5.91 -3.90
CA GLY A 337 15.18 -6.72 -5.06
C GLY A 337 16.68 -6.67 -5.35
N TRP A 338 17.28 -5.49 -5.23
CA TRP A 338 18.72 -5.33 -5.38
C TRP A 338 19.53 -6.09 -4.31
N ALA A 339 19.08 -6.04 -3.06
CA ALA A 339 19.71 -6.79 -1.97
C ALA A 339 19.57 -8.32 -2.19
N LEU A 340 18.43 -8.76 -2.73
CA LEU A 340 18.19 -10.16 -3.06
C LEU A 340 19.15 -10.65 -4.17
N ASP A 341 19.33 -9.86 -5.23
CA ASP A 341 20.26 -10.17 -6.33
C ASP A 341 21.73 -10.19 -5.85
N LEU A 342 22.15 -9.25 -5.01
CA LEU A 342 23.52 -9.16 -4.51
C LEU A 342 23.90 -10.29 -3.54
N ALA A 343 22.96 -10.71 -2.72
CA ALA A 343 23.22 -11.70 -1.67
C ALA A 343 23.22 -13.15 -2.21
N GLY A 344 22.63 -13.39 -3.39
CA GLY A 344 22.62 -14.69 -4.05
C GLY A 344 21.85 -15.77 -3.28
N GLU A 345 22.14 -17.02 -3.60
CA GLU A 345 21.50 -18.18 -2.96
C GLU A 345 21.85 -18.32 -1.48
N GLY A 346 20.91 -18.75 -0.67
CA GLY A 346 21.06 -19.01 0.77
C GLY A 346 20.67 -17.83 1.65
N ALA A 347 21.50 -16.77 1.71
CA ALA A 347 21.24 -15.60 2.58
C ALA A 347 20.33 -14.53 1.95
N GLY A 348 20.03 -14.63 0.66
CA GLY A 348 19.38 -13.58 -0.11
C GLY A 348 18.08 -13.05 0.50
N TRP A 349 17.17 -13.94 0.87
CA TRP A 349 15.92 -13.54 1.50
C TRP A 349 16.13 -12.90 2.88
N GLY A 350 17.04 -13.40 3.69
CA GLY A 350 17.35 -12.82 5.00
C GLY A 350 17.89 -11.39 4.90
N ILE A 351 18.81 -11.14 3.97
CA ILE A 351 19.39 -9.82 3.72
C ILE A 351 18.33 -8.89 3.12
N ALA A 352 17.56 -9.34 2.14
CA ALA A 352 16.53 -8.54 1.50
C ALA A 352 15.45 -8.08 2.51
N TRP A 353 14.92 -8.98 3.34
CA TRP A 353 13.99 -8.61 4.40
C TRP A 353 14.60 -7.65 5.42
N SER A 354 15.88 -7.84 5.76
CA SER A 354 16.58 -6.94 6.68
C SER A 354 16.70 -5.51 6.14
N THR A 355 16.66 -5.28 4.81
CA THR A 355 16.63 -3.92 4.25
C THR A 355 15.33 -3.17 4.60
N LEU A 356 14.20 -3.88 4.71
CA LEU A 356 12.95 -3.29 5.19
C LEU A 356 13.08 -2.90 6.66
N GLY A 357 13.65 -3.80 7.49
CA GLY A 357 13.93 -3.56 8.89
C GLY A 357 14.83 -2.35 9.11
N LEU A 358 15.91 -2.21 8.34
CA LEU A 358 16.84 -1.06 8.45
C LEU A 358 16.13 0.27 8.17
N GLY A 359 15.30 0.33 7.12
CA GLY A 359 14.54 1.55 6.83
C GLY A 359 13.46 1.83 7.89
N ALA A 360 12.77 0.79 8.38
CA ALA A 360 11.73 0.91 9.41
C ALA A 360 12.28 1.26 10.79
N ALA A 361 13.52 0.89 11.12
CA ALA A 361 14.13 1.08 12.45
C ALA A 361 14.14 2.54 12.93
N LEU A 362 14.11 3.50 11.99
CA LEU A 362 14.01 4.93 12.30
C LEU A 362 12.60 5.34 12.77
N GLY A 363 11.57 4.56 12.45
CA GLY A 363 10.17 4.84 12.82
C GLY A 363 9.95 4.96 14.34
N PRO A 364 10.30 3.93 15.14
CA PRO A 364 10.23 3.99 16.59
C PRO A 364 11.02 5.15 17.20
N ILE A 365 12.22 5.45 16.67
CA ILE A 365 13.08 6.55 17.13
C ILE A 365 12.39 7.91 16.94
N VAL A 366 11.82 8.12 15.76
CA VAL A 366 11.11 9.37 15.41
C VAL A 366 9.85 9.51 16.25
N THR A 367 9.09 8.43 16.45
CA THR A 367 7.88 8.39 17.29
C THR A 367 8.20 8.71 18.75
N TRP A 368 9.28 8.17 19.27
CA TRP A 368 9.74 8.46 20.63
C TRP A 368 10.17 9.94 20.80
N LYS A 369 10.89 10.52 19.82
CA LYS A 369 11.23 11.95 19.81
C LYS A 369 9.98 12.83 19.77
N LEU A 370 8.96 12.44 18.99
CA LEU A 370 7.69 13.13 18.94
C LEU A 370 6.99 13.15 20.31
N HIS A 371 7.01 12.03 21.03
CA HIS A 371 6.43 11.92 22.37
C HIS A 371 7.16 12.80 23.39
N ARG A 372 8.50 12.80 23.40
CA ARG A 372 9.29 13.65 24.31
C ARG A 372 9.11 15.15 24.07
N GLY A 373 8.91 15.55 22.83
CA GLY A 373 8.64 16.96 22.50
C GLY A 373 7.20 17.41 22.79
N ALA A 374 6.35 16.52 23.28
CA ALA A 374 4.98 16.81 23.71
C ALA A 374 4.85 17.04 25.24
N ARG A 375 5.90 16.68 25.99
CA ARG A 375 6.06 16.99 27.41
C ARG A 375 6.89 18.27 27.57
#